data_ac447a79e1ed13352f1415639f789115
#
_entry.id   ac447a79e1ed13352f1415639f789115
#
_cell.length_a   1.000
_cell.length_b   1.000
_cell.length_c   1.000
_cell.angle_alpha   90.00
_cell.angle_beta   90.00
_cell.angle_gamma   90.00
#
_symmetry.space_group_name_H-M   'P 1'
#
loop_
_entity.id
_entity.type
_entity.pdbx_description
1 polymer ?
#
loop_
_entity_poly.entity_id
_entity_poly.type
_entity_poly.pdbx_seq_one_letter_code
_entity_poly.pdbx_strand_id
1 'polypeptide(L)'
;MWRPILLTVLVVGATGFAAGYFSLVYRHDRQTDNDVARQVVTAASEGAVALLSYSPATLDRDFANAKSRVADDYLPYYQRFADQVVGPSAQRGQVTTTATVVKAAVTDLHPGSAVVLVLVRQKTASKDKPQPVVTSNSLRVGLAKIHGSWLIENFDAV
;
A
#
# COMPACT_ATOMS: atom_id res chain seq x y z
N MET A 1 56.20 -1.78 -31.58
CA MET A 1 54.89 -1.38 -32.10
C MET A 1 53.68 -2.16 -31.52
N TRP A 2 53.84 -3.22 -30.79
CA TRP A 2 52.72 -3.99 -30.19
C TRP A 2 52.21 -3.45 -28.85
N ARG A 3 53.01 -2.71 -28.12
CA ARG A 3 52.61 -2.15 -26.80
C ARG A 3 51.42 -1.19 -26.81
N PRO A 4 51.29 -0.26 -27.80
CA PRO A 4 50.13 0.61 -27.83
C PRO A 4 48.81 -0.11 -28.22
N ILE A 5 48.89 -1.17 -29.04
CA ILE A 5 47.72 -1.93 -29.46
C ILE A 5 47.14 -2.74 -28.31
N LEU A 6 47.99 -3.35 -27.46
CA LEU A 6 47.56 -4.08 -26.26
C LEU A 6 46.88 -3.15 -25.24
N LEU A 7 47.35 -1.92 -25.06
CA LEU A 7 46.77 -0.92 -24.16
C LEU A 7 45.40 -0.47 -24.66
N THR A 8 45.25 -0.28 -25.98
CA THR A 8 43.96 0.12 -26.57
C THR A 8 42.88 -0.97 -26.46
N VAL A 9 43.25 -2.23 -26.66
CA VAL A 9 42.33 -3.37 -26.51
C VAL A 9 41.87 -3.54 -25.05
N LEU A 10 42.79 -3.33 -24.11
CA LEU A 10 42.46 -3.44 -22.66
C LEU A 10 41.53 -2.31 -22.19
N VAL A 11 41.71 -1.09 -22.69
CA VAL A 11 40.84 0.04 -22.35
C VAL A 11 39.44 -0.12 -22.97
N VAL A 12 39.35 -0.57 -24.23
CA VAL A 12 38.06 -0.81 -24.91
C VAL A 12 37.31 -1.99 -24.25
N GLY A 13 38.02 -3.04 -23.84
CA GLY A 13 37.43 -4.17 -23.11
C GLY A 13 36.89 -3.77 -21.74
N ALA A 14 37.63 -2.95 -20.99
CA ALA A 14 37.22 -2.49 -19.66
C ALA A 14 36.02 -1.53 -19.72
N THR A 15 35.94 -0.63 -20.68
CA THR A 15 34.81 0.27 -20.87
C THR A 15 33.55 -0.45 -21.34
N GLY A 16 33.71 -1.44 -22.24
CA GLY A 16 32.57 -2.27 -22.69
C GLY A 16 31.99 -3.12 -21.58
N PHE A 17 32.85 -3.70 -20.72
CA PHE A 17 32.41 -4.51 -19.57
C PHE A 17 31.76 -3.67 -18.50
N ALA A 18 32.29 -2.49 -18.20
CA ALA A 18 31.69 -1.55 -17.23
C ALA A 18 30.33 -1.02 -17.70
N ALA A 19 30.18 -0.67 -18.95
CA ALA A 19 28.93 -0.19 -19.51
C ALA A 19 27.86 -1.31 -19.58
N GLY A 20 28.26 -2.53 -19.92
CA GLY A 20 27.39 -3.71 -19.94
C GLY A 20 26.90 -4.08 -18.53
N TYR A 21 27.81 -4.15 -17.56
CA TYR A 21 27.49 -4.44 -16.16
C TYR A 21 26.59 -3.36 -15.56
N PHE A 22 26.92 -2.09 -15.75
CA PHE A 22 26.10 -0.96 -15.29
C PHE A 22 24.69 -0.99 -15.89
N SER A 23 24.56 -1.29 -17.19
CA SER A 23 23.26 -1.35 -17.84
C SER A 23 22.39 -2.51 -17.37
N LEU A 24 23.01 -3.67 -17.08
CA LEU A 24 22.31 -4.86 -16.58
C LEU A 24 21.85 -4.68 -15.13
N VAL A 25 22.73 -4.18 -14.26
CA VAL A 25 22.42 -3.94 -12.84
C VAL A 25 21.39 -2.83 -12.70
N TYR A 26 21.55 -1.72 -13.43
CA TYR A 26 20.65 -0.57 -13.33
C TYR A 26 19.25 -0.86 -13.92
N ARG A 27 19.14 -1.68 -14.95
CA ARG A 27 17.85 -2.12 -15.49
C ARG A 27 17.15 -3.11 -14.59
N HIS A 28 17.90 -4.00 -13.94
CA HIS A 28 17.34 -4.97 -13.02
C HIS A 28 16.77 -4.30 -11.76
N ASP A 29 17.51 -3.36 -11.18
CA ASP A 29 17.04 -2.57 -10.03
C ASP A 29 15.75 -1.82 -10.34
N ARG A 30 15.67 -1.12 -11.48
CA ARG A 30 14.45 -0.37 -11.84
C ARG A 30 13.22 -1.26 -12.08
N GLN A 31 13.39 -2.45 -12.63
CA GLN A 31 12.28 -3.38 -12.84
C GLN A 31 11.81 -3.96 -11.50
N THR A 32 12.73 -4.31 -10.62
CA THR A 32 12.44 -4.79 -9.28
C THR A 32 11.74 -3.71 -8.44
N ASP A 33 12.21 -2.48 -8.50
CA ASP A 33 11.60 -1.34 -7.81
C ASP A 33 10.16 -1.07 -8.31
N ASN A 34 9.92 -1.16 -9.61
CA ASN A 34 8.60 -0.97 -10.18
C ASN A 34 7.62 -2.10 -9.78
N ASP A 35 8.09 -3.33 -9.70
CA ASP A 35 7.28 -4.47 -9.27
C ASP A 35 6.94 -4.38 -7.78
N VAL A 36 7.90 -3.99 -6.95
CA VAL A 36 7.69 -3.72 -5.53
C VAL A 36 6.75 -2.55 -5.33
N ALA A 37 6.93 -1.45 -6.06
CA ALA A 37 6.03 -0.30 -6.00
C ALA A 37 4.57 -0.67 -6.34
N ARG A 38 4.36 -1.52 -7.36
CA ARG A 38 3.01 -2.03 -7.67
C ARG A 38 2.43 -2.88 -6.55
N GLN A 39 3.22 -3.77 -5.95
CA GLN A 39 2.78 -4.58 -4.81
C GLN A 39 2.39 -3.69 -3.61
N VAL A 40 3.17 -2.69 -3.30
CA VAL A 40 2.93 -1.72 -2.22
C VAL A 40 1.64 -0.93 -2.47
N VAL A 41 1.44 -0.41 -3.70
CA VAL A 41 0.20 0.30 -4.08
C VAL A 41 -1.02 -0.62 -3.98
N THR A 42 -0.90 -1.86 -4.41
CA THR A 42 -1.97 -2.85 -4.31
C THR A 42 -2.31 -3.14 -2.85
N ALA A 43 -1.31 -3.43 -2.01
CA ALA A 43 -1.51 -3.70 -0.59
C ALA A 43 -2.14 -2.52 0.15
N ALA A 44 -1.66 -1.28 -0.09
CA ALA A 44 -2.24 -0.06 0.48
C ALA A 44 -3.68 0.15 0.04
N SER A 45 -3.97 -0.05 -1.24
CA SER A 45 -5.30 0.15 -1.82
C SER A 45 -6.31 -0.87 -1.29
N GLU A 46 -5.95 -2.15 -1.31
CA GLU A 46 -6.80 -3.23 -0.78
C GLU A 46 -6.99 -3.09 0.72
N GLY A 47 -5.93 -2.74 1.46
CA GLY A 47 -5.99 -2.49 2.89
C GLY A 47 -6.89 -1.30 3.22
N ALA A 48 -6.76 -0.18 2.52
CA ALA A 48 -7.64 0.98 2.71
C ALA A 48 -9.11 0.64 2.46
N VAL A 49 -9.42 -0.12 1.40
CA VAL A 49 -10.78 -0.58 1.14
C VAL A 49 -11.28 -1.49 2.27
N ALA A 50 -10.46 -2.43 2.74
CA ALA A 50 -10.84 -3.34 3.81
C ALA A 50 -11.09 -2.62 5.15
N LEU A 51 -10.25 -1.64 5.51
CA LEU A 51 -10.39 -0.89 6.76
C LEU A 51 -11.59 0.07 6.76
N LEU A 52 -12.01 0.53 5.59
CA LEU A 52 -13.04 1.56 5.44
C LEU A 52 -14.38 1.02 4.92
N SER A 53 -14.48 -0.27 4.60
CA SER A 53 -15.72 -0.87 4.10
C SER A 53 -16.29 -1.85 5.12
N TYR A 54 -17.52 -1.61 5.53
CA TYR A 54 -18.23 -2.48 6.48
C TYR A 54 -19.75 -2.33 6.34
N SER A 55 -20.47 -3.35 6.76
CA SER A 55 -21.92 -3.31 6.90
C SER A 55 -22.39 -4.07 8.15
N PRO A 56 -23.56 -3.75 8.70
CA PRO A 56 -24.10 -4.48 9.86
C PRO A 56 -24.23 -5.98 9.62
N ALA A 57 -24.59 -6.36 8.39
CA ALA A 57 -24.83 -7.75 8.03
C ALA A 57 -23.55 -8.60 7.90
N THR A 58 -22.40 -7.99 7.69
CA THR A 58 -21.13 -8.68 7.40
C THR A 58 -19.99 -8.21 8.31
N LEU A 59 -20.31 -7.55 9.41
CA LEU A 59 -19.36 -6.83 10.27
C LEU A 59 -18.19 -7.71 10.74
N ASP A 60 -18.47 -8.91 11.25
CA ASP A 60 -17.43 -9.81 11.75
C ASP A 60 -16.46 -10.26 10.64
N ARG A 61 -17.01 -10.56 9.47
CA ARG A 61 -16.21 -10.91 8.29
C ARG A 61 -15.38 -9.72 7.81
N ASP A 62 -15.97 -8.52 7.78
CA ASP A 62 -15.31 -7.32 7.31
C ASP A 62 -14.17 -6.93 8.26
N PHE A 63 -14.37 -7.06 9.57
CA PHE A 63 -13.32 -6.86 10.57
C PHE A 63 -12.21 -7.92 10.48
N ALA A 64 -12.55 -9.18 10.26
CA ALA A 64 -11.55 -10.23 10.07
C ALA A 64 -10.68 -9.97 8.83
N ASN A 65 -11.30 -9.55 7.72
CA ASN A 65 -10.59 -9.15 6.50
C ASN A 65 -9.68 -7.93 6.75
N ALA A 66 -10.15 -6.90 7.44
CA ALA A 66 -9.34 -5.74 7.77
C ALA A 66 -8.15 -6.10 8.67
N LYS A 67 -8.37 -6.92 9.70
CA LYS A 67 -7.31 -7.39 10.61
C LYS A 67 -6.20 -8.13 9.87
N SER A 68 -6.53 -8.90 8.84
CA SER A 68 -5.52 -9.63 8.04
C SER A 68 -4.62 -8.73 7.20
N ARG A 69 -4.95 -7.44 7.06
CA ARG A 69 -4.19 -6.45 6.30
C ARG A 69 -3.33 -5.53 7.17
N VAL A 70 -3.39 -5.72 8.49
CA VAL A 70 -2.77 -4.85 9.50
C VAL A 70 -1.59 -5.57 10.14
N ALA A 71 -0.49 -4.85 10.39
CA ALA A 71 0.67 -5.35 11.11
C ALA A 71 0.33 -5.56 12.60
N ASP A 72 1.02 -6.51 13.23
CA ASP A 72 0.75 -6.91 14.62
C ASP A 72 0.85 -5.74 15.61
N ASP A 73 1.79 -4.82 15.39
CA ASP A 73 1.99 -3.64 16.26
C ASP A 73 0.85 -2.61 16.14
N TYR A 74 0.19 -2.53 14.97
CA TYR A 74 -0.95 -1.64 14.73
C TYR A 74 -2.29 -2.30 15.08
N LEU A 75 -2.33 -3.61 15.13
CA LEU A 75 -3.54 -4.41 15.36
C LEU A 75 -4.31 -4.03 16.63
N PRO A 76 -3.67 -3.81 17.81
CA PRO A 76 -4.40 -3.41 19.03
C PRO A 76 -5.09 -2.05 18.90
N TYR A 77 -4.49 -1.12 18.16
CA TYR A 77 -5.10 0.18 17.87
C TYR A 77 -6.33 0.03 16.96
N TYR A 78 -6.19 -0.72 15.88
CA TYR A 78 -7.30 -0.99 14.96
C TYR A 78 -8.46 -1.71 15.66
N GLN A 79 -8.18 -2.73 16.49
CA GLN A 79 -9.20 -3.47 17.22
C GLN A 79 -10.00 -2.57 18.16
N ARG A 80 -9.33 -1.72 18.92
CA ARG A 80 -10.03 -0.76 19.80
C ARG A 80 -10.94 0.17 19.03
N PHE A 81 -10.48 0.67 17.90
CA PHE A 81 -11.28 1.54 17.03
C PHE A 81 -12.48 0.79 16.44
N ALA A 82 -12.27 -0.43 15.95
CA ALA A 82 -13.31 -1.27 15.39
C ALA A 82 -14.38 -1.60 16.45
N ASP A 83 -13.98 -2.01 17.66
CA ASP A 83 -14.90 -2.45 18.70
C ASP A 83 -15.60 -1.28 19.40
N GLN A 84 -14.95 -0.15 19.60
CA GLN A 84 -15.49 0.99 20.36
C GLN A 84 -16.21 2.01 19.49
N VAL A 85 -15.86 2.15 18.23
CA VAL A 85 -16.40 3.19 17.33
C VAL A 85 -17.20 2.59 16.19
N VAL A 86 -16.57 1.74 15.38
CA VAL A 86 -17.19 1.24 14.14
C VAL A 86 -18.32 0.27 14.43
N GLY A 87 -18.08 -0.74 15.29
CA GLY A 87 -19.07 -1.76 15.62
C GLY A 87 -20.37 -1.20 16.18
N PRO A 88 -20.33 -0.38 17.25
CA PRO A 88 -21.53 0.26 17.78
C PRO A 88 -22.25 1.17 16.77
N SER A 89 -21.51 1.92 15.95
CA SER A 89 -22.08 2.78 14.92
C SER A 89 -22.77 1.97 13.81
N ALA A 90 -22.12 0.90 13.34
CA ALA A 90 -22.67 0.03 12.33
C ALA A 90 -23.96 -0.65 12.82
N GLN A 91 -23.95 -1.21 14.03
CA GLN A 91 -25.10 -1.95 14.57
C GLN A 91 -26.27 -1.04 14.96
N ARG A 92 -26.03 0.02 15.74
CA ARG A 92 -27.12 0.90 16.23
C ARG A 92 -27.65 1.82 15.13
N GLY A 93 -26.76 2.40 14.33
CA GLY A 93 -27.11 3.33 13.25
C GLY A 93 -27.44 2.63 11.94
N GLN A 94 -27.29 1.29 11.86
CA GLN A 94 -27.41 0.54 10.60
C GLN A 94 -26.51 1.16 9.51
N VAL A 95 -25.28 1.54 9.91
CA VAL A 95 -24.34 2.24 9.03
C VAL A 95 -23.67 1.24 8.11
N THR A 96 -23.78 1.47 6.83
CA THR A 96 -23.03 0.76 5.78
C THR A 96 -22.09 1.75 5.10
N THR A 97 -20.81 1.43 5.04
CA THR A 97 -19.81 2.21 4.33
C THR A 97 -19.11 1.34 3.30
N THR A 98 -18.98 1.85 2.08
CA THR A 98 -18.23 1.23 1.00
C THR A 98 -17.17 2.21 0.52
N ALA A 99 -15.91 1.81 0.58
CA ALA A 99 -14.78 2.57 0.08
C ALA A 99 -14.33 2.09 -1.30
N THR A 100 -13.92 3.02 -2.13
CA THR A 100 -13.32 2.76 -3.44
C THR A 100 -12.09 3.64 -3.61
N VAL A 101 -10.99 3.06 -4.02
CA VAL A 101 -9.76 3.81 -4.32
C VAL A 101 -9.93 4.52 -5.65
N VAL A 102 -9.74 5.82 -5.65
CA VAL A 102 -9.76 6.68 -6.85
C VAL A 102 -8.36 6.74 -7.45
N LYS A 103 -7.35 6.91 -6.60
CA LYS A 103 -5.94 6.98 -6.99
C LYS A 103 -5.05 6.60 -5.82
N ALA A 104 -3.92 5.99 -6.12
CA ALA A 104 -2.87 5.72 -5.13
C ALA A 104 -1.49 5.96 -5.74
N ALA A 105 -0.55 6.46 -4.94
CA ALA A 105 0.81 6.73 -5.35
C ALA A 105 1.77 6.49 -4.19
N VAL A 106 2.88 5.81 -4.48
CA VAL A 106 3.99 5.65 -3.53
C VAL A 106 4.68 7.00 -3.35
N THR A 107 4.86 7.41 -2.11
CA THR A 107 5.61 8.62 -1.75
C THR A 107 6.97 8.30 -1.14
N ASP A 108 7.10 7.11 -0.56
CA ASP A 108 8.36 6.62 -0.01
C ASP A 108 8.42 5.10 -0.14
N LEU A 109 9.60 4.56 -0.49
CA LEU A 109 9.80 3.12 -0.70
C LEU A 109 11.20 2.71 -0.26
N HIS A 110 11.22 1.79 0.72
CA HIS A 110 12.42 1.13 1.22
C HIS A 110 12.26 -0.40 1.18
N PRO A 111 13.33 -1.18 1.32
CA PRO A 111 13.23 -2.65 1.24
C PRO A 111 12.23 -3.29 2.21
N GLY A 112 12.01 -2.68 3.37
CA GLY A 112 11.13 -3.20 4.43
C GLY A 112 9.96 -2.30 4.81
N SER A 113 9.85 -1.09 4.26
CA SER A 113 8.79 -0.13 4.58
C SER A 113 8.41 0.71 3.38
N ALA A 114 7.18 1.21 3.37
CA ALA A 114 6.71 2.09 2.31
C ALA A 114 5.62 3.03 2.81
N VAL A 115 5.47 4.18 2.14
CA VAL A 115 4.36 5.10 2.36
C VAL A 115 3.63 5.33 1.05
N VAL A 116 2.30 5.19 1.10
CA VAL A 116 1.41 5.39 -0.05
C VAL A 116 0.37 6.45 0.29
N LEU A 117 0.19 7.42 -0.58
CA LEU A 117 -0.96 8.31 -0.54
C LEU A 117 -2.10 7.66 -1.33
N VAL A 118 -3.25 7.51 -0.69
CA VAL A 118 -4.44 6.88 -1.27
C VAL A 118 -5.61 7.84 -1.23
N LEU A 119 -6.14 8.21 -2.38
CA LEU A 119 -7.38 8.96 -2.49
C LEU A 119 -8.54 7.97 -2.54
N VAL A 120 -9.41 8.02 -1.56
CA VAL A 120 -10.58 7.15 -1.46
C VAL A 120 -11.87 7.94 -1.59
N ARG A 121 -12.85 7.29 -2.18
CA ARG A 121 -14.26 7.73 -2.18
C ARG A 121 -15.04 6.76 -1.33
N GLN A 122 -15.78 7.28 -0.34
CA GLN A 122 -16.62 6.50 0.53
C GLN A 122 -18.08 6.83 0.27
N LYS A 123 -18.92 5.80 0.21
CA LYS A 123 -20.38 5.90 0.18
C LYS A 123 -20.88 5.38 1.50
N THR A 124 -21.53 6.24 2.28
CA THR A 124 -22.06 5.89 3.60
C THR A 124 -23.56 6.09 3.62
N ALA A 125 -24.30 5.07 4.00
CA ALA A 125 -25.73 5.12 4.28
C ALA A 125 -26.00 4.69 5.73
N SER A 126 -27.07 5.17 6.32
CA SER A 126 -27.49 4.79 7.67
C SER A 126 -29.01 4.73 7.76
N LYS A 127 -29.53 4.22 8.88
CA LYS A 127 -30.95 4.19 9.17
C LYS A 127 -31.60 5.58 9.04
N ASP A 128 -30.92 6.61 9.54
CA ASP A 128 -31.44 8.00 9.53
C ASP A 128 -31.20 8.71 8.21
N LYS A 129 -30.25 8.23 7.40
CA LYS A 129 -29.92 8.74 6.06
C LYS A 129 -29.80 7.58 5.07
N PRO A 130 -30.94 7.06 4.55
CA PRO A 130 -30.93 5.92 3.64
C PRO A 130 -30.28 6.21 2.29
N GLN A 131 -30.32 7.47 1.86
CA GLN A 131 -29.61 7.90 0.64
C GLN A 131 -28.11 8.02 0.94
N PRO A 132 -27.26 7.32 0.16
CA PRO A 132 -25.84 7.35 0.41
C PRO A 132 -25.22 8.74 0.27
N VAL A 133 -24.48 9.16 1.29
CA VAL A 133 -23.62 10.33 1.24
C VAL A 133 -22.26 9.92 0.70
N VAL A 134 -21.75 10.66 -0.26
CA VAL A 134 -20.44 10.42 -0.86
C VAL A 134 -19.44 11.43 -0.31
N THR A 135 -18.34 10.93 0.24
CA THR A 135 -17.19 11.72 0.70
C THR A 135 -15.91 11.25 0.01
N SER A 136 -14.95 12.16 -0.12
CA SER A 136 -13.62 11.83 -0.63
C SER A 136 -12.59 12.25 0.41
N ASN A 137 -11.66 11.35 0.71
CA ASN A 137 -10.61 11.56 1.71
C ASN A 137 -9.25 11.16 1.13
N SER A 138 -8.23 11.88 1.52
CA SER A 138 -6.85 11.50 1.26
C SER A 138 -6.29 10.82 2.49
N LEU A 139 -5.63 9.68 2.28
CA LEU A 139 -5.07 8.84 3.33
C LEU A 139 -3.58 8.68 3.13
N ARG A 140 -2.84 8.72 4.21
CA ARG A 140 -1.44 8.32 4.28
C ARG A 140 -1.38 6.93 4.89
N VAL A 141 -0.96 5.96 4.09
CA VAL A 141 -0.88 4.56 4.48
C VAL A 141 0.58 4.16 4.59
N GLY A 142 1.04 3.88 5.80
CA GLY A 142 2.35 3.29 6.08
C GLY A 142 2.26 1.77 6.03
N LEU A 143 3.21 1.12 5.37
CA LEU A 143 3.29 -0.32 5.24
C LEU A 143 4.66 -0.84 5.70
N ALA A 144 4.65 -1.98 6.39
CA ALA A 144 5.81 -2.77 6.70
C ALA A 144 5.78 -4.11 5.94
N LYS A 145 6.96 -4.57 5.53
CA LYS A 145 7.10 -5.88 4.90
C LYS A 145 7.37 -6.94 5.96
N ILE A 146 6.37 -7.74 6.30
CA ILE A 146 6.41 -8.75 7.34
C ILE A 146 6.22 -10.13 6.70
N HIS A 147 7.21 -11.03 6.86
CA HIS A 147 7.20 -12.38 6.28
C HIS A 147 6.89 -12.39 4.77
N GLY A 148 7.40 -11.37 4.04
CA GLY A 148 7.19 -11.24 2.60
C GLY A 148 5.91 -10.54 2.16
N SER A 149 5.00 -10.23 3.09
CA SER A 149 3.74 -9.53 2.83
C SER A 149 3.81 -8.07 3.28
N TRP A 150 3.18 -7.18 2.53
CA TRP A 150 3.03 -5.77 2.90
C TRP A 150 1.78 -5.59 3.75
N LEU A 151 1.96 -5.20 5.02
CA LEU A 151 0.89 -4.98 6.00
C LEU A 151 0.87 -3.52 6.45
N ILE A 152 -0.32 -3.03 6.78
CA ILE A 152 -0.52 -1.65 7.25
C ILE A 152 -0.01 -1.52 8.68
N GLU A 153 0.95 -0.62 8.91
CA GLU A 153 1.48 -0.23 10.21
C GLU A 153 1.05 1.17 10.65
N ASN A 154 0.54 1.97 9.72
CA ASN A 154 0.01 3.31 10.00
C ASN A 154 -1.07 3.70 8.98
N PHE A 155 -2.12 4.40 9.46
CA PHE A 155 -3.27 4.75 8.64
C PHE A 155 -3.88 6.08 9.11
N ASP A 156 -3.52 7.17 8.43
CA ASP A 156 -3.90 8.53 8.80
C ASP A 156 -4.63 9.27 7.69
N ALA A 157 -5.57 10.13 8.06
CA ALA A 157 -6.15 11.12 7.15
C ALA A 157 -5.18 12.31 6.95
N VAL A 158 -5.13 12.84 5.73
CA VAL A 158 -4.25 13.96 5.36
C VAL A 158 -5.09 15.14 4.90
#